data_885875260bfaf9ecb2971d2736e22c6d
#
_entry.id   885875260bfaf9ecb2971d2736e22c6d
#
_cell.length_a   1.000
_cell.length_b   1.000
_cell.length_c   1.000
_cell.angle_alpha   90.00
_cell.angle_beta   90.00
_cell.angle_gamma   90.00
#
_symmetry.space_group_name_H-M   'P 1'
#
loop_
_entity.id
_entity.type
_entity.pdbx_description
1 polymer ?
#
loop_
_entity_poly.entity_id
_entity_poly.type
_entity_poly.pdbx_seq_one_letter_code
_entity_poly.pdbx_strand_id
1 'polypeptide(L)'
;MPVFEASSIQSVVLHRVGNKATEEGYVLSTEPLHLTEQLQDVLVRYFLGPFKVEEYYRLYSDDGVEMNPLYRHCADIFSDPECLMESSCDIARLLYDASTHANIKGGELFVVYFSGCMFNGETMDAIGLFKSETKESFLKVLHGDEEWSRAESDAIATARYELEVQQGINPAKLDRGAIIFNTEAEKGYVVSVVDATNRTVDALYWKDAFLSVRQREDEYYNTHTEMQAYKKFVTDELPQQFEGVSKADQADMLNRCSNYFKQNDNFDLQTFTQEVIAQPEVIDSFKEYREQYQQEYDVQMPESYDISESAVKKQARAYKSVIKLDKNFHIYVHGNRELIEQGEDEKGKYYKVYFKEES
;
A
#
# COMPACT_ATOMS: atom_id res chain seq x y z
N MET A 1 12.49 -3.54 -4.10
CA MET A 1 11.68 -4.14 -3.02
C MET A 1 12.52 -4.26 -1.77
N PRO A 2 12.05 -3.84 -0.60
CA PRO A 2 12.83 -4.04 0.62
C PRO A 2 12.95 -5.54 0.91
N VAL A 3 14.12 -5.97 1.35
CA VAL A 3 14.40 -7.35 1.76
C VAL A 3 14.67 -7.35 3.26
N PHE A 4 13.92 -8.15 3.99
CA PHE A 4 13.96 -8.17 5.45
C PHE A 4 14.55 -9.46 6.03
N GLU A 5 15.12 -10.34 5.19
CA GLU A 5 15.66 -11.65 5.62
C GLU A 5 16.79 -11.52 6.64
N ALA A 6 17.60 -10.46 6.54
CA ALA A 6 18.68 -10.19 7.45
C ALA A 6 18.32 -9.17 8.56
N SER A 7 17.08 -8.69 8.59
CA SER A 7 16.65 -7.67 9.55
C SER A 7 16.48 -8.26 10.95
N SER A 8 16.99 -7.56 11.96
CA SER A 8 16.82 -7.94 13.36
C SER A 8 16.22 -6.79 14.17
N ILE A 9 15.34 -7.14 15.11
CA ILE A 9 14.80 -6.20 16.09
C ILE A 9 15.85 -5.98 17.17
N GLN A 10 16.25 -4.72 17.36
CA GLN A 10 17.18 -4.32 18.41
C GLN A 10 16.43 -3.88 19.68
N SER A 11 15.34 -3.14 19.52
CA SER A 11 14.54 -2.66 20.62
C SER A 11 13.08 -2.48 20.18
N VAL A 12 12.13 -2.73 21.10
CA VAL A 12 10.69 -2.52 20.90
C VAL A 12 10.12 -1.83 22.13
N VAL A 13 9.41 -0.74 21.93
CA VAL A 13 8.58 -0.10 22.95
C VAL A 13 7.11 -0.24 22.57
N LEU A 14 6.27 -0.60 23.54
CA LEU A 14 4.84 -0.82 23.34
C LEU A 14 4.03 0.18 24.18
N HIS A 15 3.23 1.00 23.52
CA HIS A 15 2.28 1.92 24.14
C HIS A 15 0.84 1.51 23.84
N ARG A 16 -0.11 2.00 24.60
CA ARG A 16 -1.53 1.98 24.24
C ARG A 16 -1.97 3.40 23.91
N VAL A 17 -2.54 3.61 22.73
CA VAL A 17 -3.02 4.91 22.27
C VAL A 17 -4.51 4.80 21.94
N GLY A 18 -5.32 5.55 22.68
CA GLY A 18 -6.76 5.61 22.49
C GLY A 18 -7.17 6.66 21.46
N ASN A 19 -8.48 6.88 21.36
CA ASN A 19 -9.07 7.89 20.49
C ASN A 19 -9.25 9.21 21.24
N LYS A 20 -8.71 10.31 20.69
CA LYS A 20 -8.83 11.65 21.31
C LYS A 20 -10.26 12.18 21.25
N ALA A 21 -11.02 11.88 20.18
CA ALA A 21 -12.41 12.33 20.05
C ALA A 21 -13.35 11.70 21.08
N THR A 22 -13.00 10.52 21.61
CA THR A 22 -13.75 9.82 22.67
C THR A 22 -13.09 9.90 24.05
N GLU A 23 -12.03 10.70 24.17
CA GLU A 23 -11.30 10.95 25.43
C GLU A 23 -10.72 9.68 26.09
N GLU A 24 -10.33 8.67 25.28
CA GLU A 24 -9.80 7.40 25.79
C GLU A 24 -8.40 7.52 26.43
N GLY A 25 -7.67 8.60 26.12
CA GLY A 25 -6.31 8.83 26.62
C GLY A 25 -5.28 7.89 26.00
N TYR A 26 -4.11 7.80 26.65
CA TYR A 26 -3.03 6.89 26.28
C TYR A 26 -2.30 6.36 27.52
N VAL A 27 -1.65 5.20 27.37
CA VAL A 27 -0.81 4.60 28.41
C VAL A 27 0.58 4.40 27.83
N LEU A 28 1.57 5.02 28.44
CA LEU A 28 2.97 4.95 28.01
C LEU A 28 3.70 3.86 28.80
N SER A 29 4.53 3.09 28.10
CA SER A 29 5.47 2.16 28.70
C SER A 29 6.56 2.90 29.45
N THR A 30 7.16 2.27 30.44
CA THR A 30 8.30 2.80 31.19
C THR A 30 9.62 2.14 30.83
N GLU A 31 9.57 1.05 30.05
CA GLU A 31 10.75 0.29 29.63
C GLU A 31 10.47 -0.43 28.28
N PRO A 32 11.50 -0.75 27.48
CA PRO A 32 11.35 -1.58 26.30
C PRO A 32 10.89 -3.00 26.64
N LEU A 33 10.28 -3.69 25.68
CA LEU A 33 9.87 -5.08 25.83
C LEU A 33 11.09 -6.01 25.96
N HIS A 34 11.00 -6.96 26.90
CA HIS A 34 11.95 -8.06 26.93
C HIS A 34 11.62 -9.06 25.83
N LEU A 35 12.56 -9.24 24.88
CA LEU A 35 12.38 -10.11 23.72
C LEU A 35 13.06 -11.47 23.95
N THR A 36 12.26 -12.55 23.94
CA THR A 36 12.80 -13.91 23.75
C THR A 36 12.96 -14.19 22.26
N GLU A 37 13.82 -15.14 21.87
CA GLU A 37 14.02 -15.54 20.47
C GLU A 37 12.67 -15.86 19.78
N GLN A 38 11.82 -16.66 20.44
CA GLN A 38 10.50 -17.02 19.91
C GLN A 38 9.60 -15.79 19.68
N LEU A 39 9.60 -14.82 20.60
CA LEU A 39 8.82 -13.59 20.45
C LEU A 39 9.38 -12.72 19.33
N GLN A 40 10.69 -12.62 19.23
CA GLN A 40 11.37 -11.88 18.16
C GLN A 40 11.00 -12.40 16.76
N ASP A 41 11.02 -13.72 16.55
CA ASP A 41 10.63 -14.36 15.29
C ASP A 41 9.17 -14.08 14.90
N VAL A 42 8.28 -14.07 15.89
CA VAL A 42 6.86 -13.75 15.67
C VAL A 42 6.70 -12.28 15.31
N LEU A 43 7.36 -11.37 16.04
CA LEU A 43 7.26 -9.93 15.82
C LEU A 43 7.87 -9.50 14.50
N VAL A 44 9.03 -10.06 14.10
CA VAL A 44 9.62 -9.76 12.77
C VAL A 44 8.63 -10.09 11.65
N ARG A 45 8.01 -11.26 11.70
CA ARG A 45 7.00 -11.65 10.68
C ARG A 45 5.75 -10.78 10.73
N TYR A 46 5.29 -10.43 11.93
CA TYR A 46 4.13 -9.58 12.14
C TYR A 46 4.35 -8.18 11.58
N PHE A 47 5.49 -7.57 11.87
CA PHE A 47 5.81 -6.20 11.49
C PHE A 47 6.19 -6.08 10.00
N LEU A 48 7.05 -6.96 9.51
CA LEU A 48 7.65 -6.82 8.18
C LEU A 48 6.90 -7.57 7.08
N GLY A 49 6.17 -8.63 7.41
CA GLY A 49 5.45 -9.47 6.44
C GLY A 49 4.45 -8.76 5.52
N PRO A 50 3.74 -7.71 5.98
CA PRO A 50 2.80 -6.96 5.14
C PRO A 50 3.44 -6.03 4.10
N PHE A 51 4.71 -5.67 4.23
CA PHE A 51 5.40 -4.69 3.37
C PHE A 51 5.89 -5.34 2.08
N LYS A 52 4.98 -5.49 1.12
CA LYS A 52 5.21 -6.18 -0.18
C LYS A 52 5.14 -5.25 -1.40
N VAL A 53 4.88 -3.97 -1.20
CA VAL A 53 4.65 -3.00 -2.28
C VAL A 53 5.81 -2.03 -2.35
N GLU A 54 6.20 -1.65 -3.56
CA GLU A 54 7.27 -0.67 -3.85
C GLU A 54 6.73 0.75 -3.97
N GLU A 55 5.74 1.10 -3.19
CA GLU A 55 5.20 2.46 -3.09
C GLU A 55 5.80 3.13 -1.87
N TYR A 56 6.65 4.13 -2.10
CA TYR A 56 7.36 4.82 -1.05
C TYR A 56 6.88 6.26 -0.86
N TYR A 57 7.09 6.75 0.33
CA TYR A 57 6.73 8.07 0.79
C TYR A 57 7.95 8.76 1.40
N ARG A 58 7.79 10.04 1.74
CA ARG A 58 8.75 10.83 2.52
C ARG A 58 7.99 11.56 3.61
N LEU A 59 8.59 11.70 4.79
CA LEU A 59 8.11 12.63 5.80
C LEU A 59 8.15 14.05 5.21
N TYR A 60 7.10 14.80 5.43
CA TYR A 60 6.90 16.08 4.76
C TYR A 60 6.29 17.13 5.69
N SER A 61 6.62 18.40 5.44
CA SER A 61 5.94 19.56 5.98
C SER A 61 6.09 20.71 4.97
N ASP A 62 5.06 21.56 4.84
CA ASP A 62 5.08 22.72 3.94
C ASP A 62 6.17 23.73 4.32
N ASP A 63 6.52 23.82 5.61
CA ASP A 63 7.52 24.75 6.18
C ASP A 63 8.95 24.15 6.22
N GLY A 64 9.18 23.00 5.55
CA GLY A 64 10.44 22.27 5.57
C GLY A 64 10.36 20.98 6.39
N VAL A 65 11.14 19.97 6.00
CA VAL A 65 11.07 18.63 6.58
C VAL A 65 11.37 18.62 8.09
N GLU A 66 12.21 19.49 8.57
CA GLU A 66 12.55 19.64 10.00
C GLU A 66 11.35 20.13 10.84
N MET A 67 10.31 20.68 10.22
CA MET A 67 9.09 21.08 10.90
C MET A 67 8.11 19.92 11.10
N ASN A 68 8.32 18.78 10.43
CA ASN A 68 7.57 17.56 10.70
C ASN A 68 8.00 16.99 12.07
N PRO A 69 7.07 16.85 13.05
CA PRO A 69 7.42 16.39 14.39
C PRO A 69 8.00 14.96 14.40
N LEU A 70 7.45 14.07 13.55
CA LEU A 70 7.91 12.68 13.48
C LEU A 70 9.31 12.59 12.89
N TYR A 71 9.65 13.43 11.90
CA TYR A 71 10.98 13.51 11.33
C TYR A 71 12.05 13.78 12.40
N ARG A 72 11.78 14.74 13.31
CA ARG A 72 12.73 15.06 14.38
C ARG A 72 12.99 13.88 15.31
N HIS A 73 11.94 13.19 15.74
CA HIS A 73 12.09 12.00 16.57
C HIS A 73 12.82 10.87 15.84
N CYS A 74 12.57 10.69 14.54
CA CYS A 74 13.32 9.71 13.74
C CYS A 74 14.81 10.08 13.62
N ALA A 75 15.13 11.36 13.40
CA ALA A 75 16.49 11.84 13.32
C ALA A 75 17.25 11.64 14.64
N ASP A 76 16.61 11.92 15.77
CA ASP A 76 17.16 11.71 17.10
C ASP A 76 17.47 10.21 17.34
N ILE A 77 16.50 9.31 17.04
CA ILE A 77 16.66 7.85 17.19
C ILE A 77 17.77 7.32 16.26
N PHE A 78 17.87 7.78 15.02
CA PHE A 78 18.93 7.35 14.11
C PHE A 78 20.31 7.86 14.54
N SER A 79 20.37 9.02 15.19
CA SER A 79 21.62 9.55 15.77
C SER A 79 22.04 8.82 17.04
N ASP A 80 21.06 8.49 17.89
CA ASP A 80 21.26 7.78 19.15
C ASP A 80 20.09 6.82 19.41
N PRO A 81 20.23 5.52 19.08
CA PRO A 81 19.18 4.52 19.30
C PRO A 81 18.77 4.33 20.79
N GLU A 82 19.59 4.76 21.75
CA GLU A 82 19.24 4.65 23.17
C GLU A 82 18.09 5.61 23.55
N CYS A 83 17.87 6.69 22.79
CA CYS A 83 16.76 7.60 23.00
C CYS A 83 15.40 7.06 22.51
N LEU A 84 15.34 5.83 21.94
CA LEU A 84 14.11 5.22 21.44
C LEU A 84 12.99 5.26 22.45
N MET A 85 13.29 4.95 23.71
CA MET A 85 12.27 4.92 24.78
C MET A 85 11.60 6.28 24.98
N GLU A 86 12.38 7.35 25.08
CA GLU A 86 11.87 8.71 25.27
C GLU A 86 11.13 9.21 24.04
N SER A 87 11.75 9.10 22.85
CA SER A 87 11.16 9.49 21.58
C SER A 87 9.85 8.73 21.28
N SER A 88 9.76 7.45 21.65
CA SER A 88 8.55 6.64 21.46
C SER A 88 7.34 7.16 22.26
N CYS A 89 7.58 7.74 23.44
CA CYS A 89 6.54 8.38 24.24
C CYS A 89 5.96 9.60 23.52
N ASP A 90 6.80 10.42 22.89
CA ASP A 90 6.37 11.58 22.14
C ASP A 90 5.67 11.18 20.83
N ILE A 91 6.17 10.16 20.14
CA ILE A 91 5.49 9.55 18.98
C ILE A 91 4.08 9.04 19.35
N ALA A 92 3.92 8.42 20.54
CA ALA A 92 2.61 7.98 21.01
C ALA A 92 1.65 9.16 21.27
N ARG A 93 2.16 10.29 21.80
CA ARG A 93 1.39 11.53 21.97
C ARG A 93 0.99 12.13 20.63
N LEU A 94 1.90 12.18 19.65
CA LEU A 94 1.59 12.63 18.28
C LEU A 94 0.47 11.79 17.67
N LEU A 95 0.52 10.45 17.83
CA LEU A 95 -0.53 9.57 17.32
C LEU A 95 -1.88 9.83 18.02
N TYR A 96 -1.87 10.06 19.33
CA TYR A 96 -3.08 10.43 20.07
C TYR A 96 -3.67 11.75 19.55
N ASP A 97 -2.81 12.75 19.35
CA ASP A 97 -3.22 14.06 18.84
C ASP A 97 -3.80 14.00 17.41
N ALA A 98 -3.31 13.10 16.59
CA ALA A 98 -3.83 12.82 15.25
C ALA A 98 -5.16 12.02 15.27
N SER A 99 -5.48 11.33 16.37
CA SER A 99 -6.66 10.45 16.49
C SER A 99 -7.93 11.23 16.86
N THR A 100 -8.36 12.14 15.97
CA THR A 100 -9.47 13.10 16.22
C THR A 100 -10.82 12.70 15.65
N HIS A 101 -10.93 11.61 14.89
CA HIS A 101 -12.19 11.18 14.28
C HIS A 101 -12.79 10.00 15.05
N ALA A 102 -14.11 10.01 15.29
CA ALA A 102 -14.80 9.03 16.14
C ALA A 102 -14.64 7.56 15.71
N ASN A 103 -14.39 7.30 14.42
CA ASN A 103 -14.21 5.94 13.88
C ASN A 103 -12.79 5.39 14.06
N ILE A 104 -11.82 6.21 14.47
CA ILE A 104 -10.46 5.76 14.72
C ILE A 104 -10.48 4.92 16.01
N LYS A 105 -10.05 3.67 15.88
CA LYS A 105 -9.99 2.77 17.05
C LYS A 105 -8.73 3.01 17.86
N GLY A 106 -8.85 2.98 19.15
CA GLY A 106 -7.71 2.83 20.05
C GLY A 106 -7.01 1.49 19.86
N GLY A 107 -5.73 1.41 20.21
CA GLY A 107 -4.96 0.18 20.03
C GLY A 107 -3.54 0.27 20.58
N GLU A 108 -2.79 -0.78 20.37
CA GLU A 108 -1.38 -0.88 20.75
C GLU A 108 -0.51 -0.27 19.65
N LEU A 109 0.39 0.64 20.05
CA LEU A 109 1.44 1.21 19.21
C LEU A 109 2.78 0.58 19.57
N PHE A 110 3.41 -0.07 18.61
CA PHE A 110 4.78 -0.56 18.72
C PHE A 110 5.71 0.43 17.99
N VAL A 111 6.74 0.88 18.69
CA VAL A 111 7.85 1.66 18.15
C VAL A 111 9.07 0.78 18.20
N VAL A 112 9.67 0.51 17.04
CA VAL A 112 10.67 -0.54 16.87
C VAL A 112 11.91 0.02 16.20
N TYR A 113 13.10 -0.33 16.72
CA TYR A 113 14.36 -0.10 16.04
C TYR A 113 14.86 -1.39 15.42
N PHE A 114 15.08 -1.37 14.10
CA PHE A 114 15.60 -2.48 13.33
C PHE A 114 17.02 -2.19 12.85
N SER A 115 17.85 -3.23 12.82
CA SER A 115 19.12 -3.21 12.09
C SER A 115 19.10 -4.22 10.94
N GLY A 116 19.96 -4.00 9.95
CA GLY A 116 20.14 -4.93 8.85
C GLY A 116 18.99 -4.96 7.83
N CYS A 117 18.17 -3.90 7.77
CA CYS A 117 17.16 -3.75 6.72
C CYS A 117 17.84 -3.45 5.40
N MET A 118 17.42 -4.14 4.33
CA MET A 118 17.95 -3.90 2.99
C MET A 118 16.95 -3.08 2.16
N PHE A 119 17.41 -1.99 1.58
CA PHE A 119 16.68 -1.15 0.65
C PHE A 119 17.56 -0.81 -0.54
N ASN A 120 17.09 -1.08 -1.77
CA ASN A 120 17.82 -0.87 -3.04
C ASN A 120 19.24 -1.47 -3.06
N GLY A 121 19.43 -2.63 -2.41
CA GLY A 121 20.73 -3.31 -2.35
C GLY A 121 21.68 -2.81 -1.27
N GLU A 122 21.30 -1.79 -0.51
CA GLU A 122 22.07 -1.26 0.61
C GLU A 122 21.47 -1.70 1.95
N THR A 123 22.32 -2.04 2.90
CA THR A 123 21.92 -2.42 4.26
C THR A 123 21.93 -1.19 5.16
N MET A 124 20.86 -0.98 5.91
CA MET A 124 20.69 0.17 6.79
C MET A 124 19.78 -0.15 7.98
N ASP A 125 19.77 0.76 8.94
CA ASP A 125 18.83 0.71 10.05
C ASP A 125 17.46 1.27 9.64
N ALA A 126 16.41 0.92 10.39
CA ALA A 126 15.08 1.42 10.16
C ALA A 126 14.29 1.57 11.47
N ILE A 127 13.36 2.52 11.48
CA ILE A 127 12.37 2.67 12.56
C ILE A 127 11.03 2.15 12.06
N GLY A 128 10.41 1.27 12.85
CA GLY A 128 9.06 0.76 12.59
C GLY A 128 8.04 1.37 13.54
N LEU A 129 6.92 1.80 12.98
CA LEU A 129 5.75 2.26 13.73
C LEU A 129 4.58 1.36 13.33
N PHE A 130 4.04 0.58 14.28
CA PHE A 130 2.98 -0.38 13.99
C PHE A 130 1.83 -0.22 14.97
N LYS A 131 0.61 -0.10 14.45
CA LYS A 131 -0.60 0.01 15.28
C LYS A 131 -1.49 -1.21 15.10
N SER A 132 -1.84 -1.86 16.23
CA SER A 132 -2.83 -2.93 16.29
C SER A 132 -4.11 -2.41 16.89
N GLU A 133 -5.17 -2.35 16.10
CA GLU A 133 -6.50 -1.83 16.49
C GLU A 133 -7.50 -2.97 16.72
N THR A 134 -7.24 -4.15 16.13
CA THR A 134 -8.15 -5.28 16.15
C THR A 134 -7.68 -6.36 17.09
N LYS A 135 -8.55 -6.77 18.01
CA LYS A 135 -8.35 -7.95 18.87
C LYS A 135 -9.21 -9.10 18.36
N GLU A 136 -8.63 -10.29 18.34
CA GLU A 136 -9.33 -11.52 18.01
C GLU A 136 -9.47 -12.41 19.25
N SER A 137 -10.51 -13.24 19.27
CA SER A 137 -10.73 -14.21 20.35
C SER A 137 -10.00 -15.50 20.01
N PHE A 138 -9.21 -15.99 20.94
CA PHE A 138 -8.49 -17.25 20.87
C PHE A 138 -8.98 -18.19 21.97
N LEU A 139 -9.04 -19.50 21.66
CA LEU A 139 -9.29 -20.54 22.63
C LEU A 139 -7.96 -21.07 23.14
N LYS A 140 -7.71 -20.87 24.43
CA LYS A 140 -6.58 -21.48 25.12
C LYS A 140 -7.02 -22.79 25.74
N VAL A 141 -6.35 -23.88 25.38
CA VAL A 141 -6.54 -25.19 26.00
C VAL A 141 -5.67 -25.25 27.24
N LEU A 142 -6.31 -25.45 28.38
CA LEU A 142 -5.63 -25.68 29.65
C LEU A 142 -5.64 -27.19 29.92
N HIS A 143 -4.47 -27.74 30.16
CA HIS A 143 -4.32 -29.12 30.56
C HIS A 143 -4.29 -29.16 32.09
N GLY A 144 -5.18 -29.97 32.68
CA GLY A 144 -5.04 -30.36 34.07
C GLY A 144 -3.92 -31.38 34.26
N ASP A 145 -3.68 -31.76 35.51
CA ASP A 145 -2.67 -32.77 35.80
C ASP A 145 -2.97 -34.08 35.04
N GLU A 146 -1.97 -34.58 34.32
CA GLU A 146 -2.07 -35.86 33.59
C GLU A 146 -1.92 -37.01 34.58
N GLU A 147 -2.99 -37.80 34.75
CA GLU A 147 -2.93 -39.06 35.50
C GLU A 147 -2.63 -40.20 34.54
N TRP A 148 -1.45 -40.81 34.68
CA TRP A 148 -1.05 -42.00 33.95
C TRP A 148 -1.49 -43.26 34.68
N SER A 149 -2.44 -44.01 34.10
CA SER A 149 -2.79 -45.35 34.58
C SER A 149 -2.09 -46.40 33.73
N ARG A 150 -1.42 -47.37 34.36
CA ARG A 150 -0.91 -48.59 33.71
C ARG A 150 -2.03 -49.63 33.68
N ALA A 151 -2.71 -49.76 32.54
CA ALA A 151 -3.40 -51.00 32.21
C ALA A 151 -2.39 -52.00 31.63
N GLU A 152 -2.60 -53.31 31.82
CA GLU A 152 -1.61 -54.37 31.63
C GLU A 152 -0.95 -54.46 30.23
N SER A 153 -1.36 -53.69 29.22
CA SER A 153 -0.75 -53.72 27.88
C SER A 153 -0.49 -52.33 27.26
N ASP A 154 -1.20 -51.27 27.66
CA ASP A 154 -1.07 -49.96 27.07
C ASP A 154 -1.14 -48.87 28.14
N ALA A 155 -0.20 -47.89 28.11
CA ALA A 155 -0.27 -46.71 28.97
C ALA A 155 -1.37 -45.78 28.47
N ILE A 156 -2.46 -45.66 29.21
CA ILE A 156 -3.55 -44.71 28.94
C ILE A 156 -3.40 -43.52 29.89
N ALA A 157 -3.17 -42.32 29.29
CA ALA A 157 -3.22 -41.10 30.04
C ALA A 157 -4.64 -40.52 30.02
N THR A 158 -5.16 -40.13 31.17
CA THR A 158 -6.40 -39.36 31.27
C THR A 158 -6.06 -37.94 31.73
N ALA A 159 -6.58 -36.97 31.03
CA ALA A 159 -6.39 -35.56 31.37
C ALA A 159 -7.73 -34.82 31.41
N ARG A 160 -7.84 -33.87 32.29
CA ARG A 160 -8.97 -32.94 32.34
C ARG A 160 -8.60 -31.72 31.51
N TYR A 161 -9.42 -31.41 30.52
CA TYR A 161 -9.23 -30.22 29.67
C TYR A 161 -10.22 -29.12 30.07
N GLU A 162 -9.72 -27.90 30.11
CA GLU A 162 -10.54 -26.70 30.28
C GLU A 162 -10.25 -25.75 29.09
N LEU A 163 -11.25 -24.99 28.68
CA LEU A 163 -11.13 -24.02 27.62
C LEU A 163 -11.33 -22.62 28.19
N GLU A 164 -10.41 -21.74 27.86
CA GLU A 164 -10.47 -20.33 28.19
C GLU A 164 -10.51 -19.47 26.92
N VAL A 165 -11.36 -18.45 26.89
CA VAL A 165 -11.38 -17.47 25.81
C VAL A 165 -10.43 -16.33 26.18
N GLN A 166 -9.41 -16.09 25.35
CA GLN A 166 -8.49 -14.99 25.50
C GLN A 166 -8.62 -14.01 24.33
N GLN A 167 -8.43 -12.70 24.61
CA GLN A 167 -8.37 -11.67 23.58
C GLN A 167 -6.89 -11.36 23.30
N GLY A 168 -6.52 -11.27 22.02
CA GLY A 168 -5.14 -11.03 21.64
C GLY A 168 -5.00 -10.44 20.24
N ILE A 169 -3.78 -10.01 19.93
CA ILE A 169 -3.37 -9.59 18.58
C ILE A 169 -3.12 -10.84 17.73
N ASN A 170 -3.69 -10.88 16.53
CA ASN A 170 -3.36 -11.91 15.55
C ASN A 170 -2.06 -11.52 14.82
N PRO A 171 -0.95 -12.26 15.00
CA PRO A 171 0.34 -11.89 14.37
C PRO A 171 0.37 -12.09 12.86
N ALA A 172 -0.68 -12.63 12.26
CA ALA A 172 -0.83 -12.69 10.80
C ALA A 172 -1.52 -11.45 10.20
N LYS A 173 -2.01 -10.51 11.03
CA LYS A 173 -2.80 -9.36 10.60
C LYS A 173 -2.29 -8.09 11.26
N LEU A 174 -1.60 -7.25 10.50
CA LEU A 174 -1.22 -5.91 10.92
C LEU A 174 -2.28 -4.93 10.41
N ASP A 175 -2.82 -4.10 11.30
CA ASP A 175 -3.81 -3.09 10.91
C ASP A 175 -3.14 -1.92 10.20
N ARG A 176 -2.12 -1.31 10.81
CA ARG A 176 -1.37 -0.17 10.24
C ARG A 176 0.11 -0.27 10.57
N GLY A 177 0.94 0.16 9.61
CA GLY A 177 2.37 0.17 9.81
C GLY A 177 3.07 1.20 8.94
N ALA A 178 4.23 1.65 9.43
CA ALA A 178 5.19 2.42 8.66
C ALA A 178 6.60 1.93 9.00
N ILE A 179 7.47 1.86 7.98
CA ILE A 179 8.89 1.61 8.14
C ILE A 179 9.61 2.81 7.55
N ILE A 180 10.41 3.49 8.37
CA ILE A 180 11.23 4.63 8.01
C ILE A 180 12.66 4.12 7.89
N PHE A 181 13.23 4.14 6.67
CA PHE A 181 14.60 3.71 6.38
C PHE A 181 15.58 4.85 6.62
N ASN A 182 16.71 4.58 7.23
CA ASN A 182 17.77 5.57 7.48
C ASN A 182 18.54 5.90 6.20
N THR A 183 17.84 6.48 5.25
CA THR A 183 18.42 6.96 3.98
C THR A 183 17.67 8.19 3.48
N GLU A 184 18.32 9.03 2.68
CA GLU A 184 17.78 10.28 2.14
C GLU A 184 17.20 11.22 3.24
N ALA A 185 17.91 11.33 4.38
CA ALA A 185 17.43 12.10 5.54
C ALA A 185 17.03 13.53 5.19
N GLU A 186 17.86 14.23 4.41
CA GLU A 186 17.64 15.61 3.96
C GLU A 186 16.36 15.81 3.12
N LYS A 187 15.81 14.70 2.60
CA LYS A 187 14.56 14.70 1.81
C LYS A 187 13.37 14.13 2.58
N GLY A 188 13.54 13.80 3.87
CA GLY A 188 12.47 13.29 4.73
C GLY A 188 12.45 11.76 4.87
N TYR A 189 13.58 11.11 4.74
CA TYR A 189 13.74 9.65 4.77
C TYR A 189 12.91 8.93 3.70
N VAL A 190 13.17 7.66 3.49
CA VAL A 190 12.29 6.79 2.69
C VAL A 190 11.34 6.07 3.63
N VAL A 191 10.04 6.16 3.36
CA VAL A 191 9.00 5.60 4.21
C VAL A 191 8.15 4.62 3.41
N SER A 192 8.01 3.39 3.89
CA SER A 192 7.04 2.42 3.39
C SER A 192 5.84 2.38 4.33
N VAL A 193 4.62 2.39 3.80
CA VAL A 193 3.39 2.48 4.59
C VAL A 193 2.43 1.35 4.22
N VAL A 194 1.86 0.71 5.25
CA VAL A 194 0.79 -0.28 5.14
C VAL A 194 -0.41 0.20 5.95
N ASP A 195 -1.59 0.18 5.34
CA ASP A 195 -2.87 0.42 5.98
C ASP A 195 -3.89 -0.62 5.47
N ALA A 196 -4.22 -1.59 6.30
CA ALA A 196 -5.12 -2.69 5.96
C ALA A 196 -6.58 -2.44 6.40
N THR A 197 -6.82 -1.41 7.21
CA THR A 197 -8.09 -1.27 7.94
C THR A 197 -9.16 -0.52 7.18
N ASN A 198 -8.82 0.40 6.27
CA ASN A 198 -9.87 1.13 5.56
C ASN A 198 -9.46 1.75 4.22
N ARG A 199 -10.45 1.82 3.31
CA ARG A 199 -10.35 2.48 2.00
C ARG A 199 -11.06 3.85 1.97
N THR A 200 -11.44 4.38 3.12
CA THR A 200 -12.24 5.61 3.28
C THR A 200 -11.48 6.66 4.13
N VAL A 201 -12.16 7.74 4.52
CA VAL A 201 -11.64 8.90 5.24
C VAL A 201 -10.78 8.56 6.48
N ASP A 202 -11.05 7.42 7.13
CA ASP A 202 -10.30 6.96 8.31
C ASP A 202 -8.86 6.51 7.98
N ALA A 203 -8.54 6.22 6.71
CA ALA A 203 -7.19 5.89 6.27
C ALA A 203 -6.27 7.13 6.22
N LEU A 204 -6.85 8.31 6.01
CA LEU A 204 -6.11 9.56 5.84
C LEU A 204 -5.39 9.97 7.14
N TYR A 205 -5.97 9.68 8.34
CA TYR A 205 -5.32 10.11 9.58
C TYR A 205 -3.93 9.50 9.78
N TRP A 206 -3.72 8.23 9.36
CA TRP A 206 -2.43 7.55 9.53
C TRP A 206 -1.35 8.17 8.65
N LYS A 207 -1.64 8.38 7.35
CA LYS A 207 -0.69 8.95 6.41
C LYS A 207 -0.57 10.46 6.53
N ASP A 208 -1.71 11.17 6.59
CA ASP A 208 -1.72 12.62 6.45
C ASP A 208 -1.55 13.33 7.80
N ALA A 209 -2.30 12.93 8.84
CA ALA A 209 -2.27 13.62 10.12
C ALA A 209 -1.15 13.13 11.06
N PHE A 210 -0.88 11.81 11.12
CA PHE A 210 0.12 11.24 12.03
C PHE A 210 1.50 11.20 11.40
N LEU A 211 1.67 10.49 10.28
CA LEU A 211 2.97 10.38 9.61
C LEU A 211 3.33 11.67 8.88
N SER A 212 2.35 12.40 8.38
CA SER A 212 2.51 13.56 7.53
C SER A 212 3.48 13.25 6.37
N VAL A 213 3.09 12.29 5.53
CA VAL A 213 3.91 11.82 4.42
C VAL A 213 3.36 12.24 3.08
N ARG A 214 4.26 12.53 2.14
CA ARG A 214 3.98 12.73 0.72
C ARG A 214 4.57 11.59 -0.09
N GLN A 215 3.92 11.20 -1.19
CA GLN A 215 4.42 10.13 -2.04
C GLN A 215 5.78 10.54 -2.64
N ARG A 216 6.73 9.58 -2.68
CA ARG A 216 8.05 9.79 -3.29
C ARG A 216 7.91 9.78 -4.80
N GLU A 217 8.45 10.81 -5.46
CA GLU A 217 8.46 10.94 -6.91
C GLU A 217 9.60 10.10 -7.51
N ASP A 218 9.35 8.79 -7.62
CA ASP A 218 10.27 7.80 -8.18
C ASP A 218 9.65 7.11 -9.41
N GLU A 219 10.30 6.07 -9.92
CA GLU A 219 9.85 5.31 -11.09
C GLU A 219 8.44 4.74 -10.88
N TYR A 220 8.14 4.31 -9.64
CA TYR A 220 6.80 3.80 -9.29
C TYR A 220 5.76 4.91 -9.42
N TYR A 221 6.04 6.07 -8.82
CA TYR A 221 5.16 7.24 -8.88
C TYR A 221 4.94 7.69 -10.33
N ASN A 222 6.01 7.84 -11.11
CA ASN A 222 5.94 8.31 -12.50
C ASN A 222 5.12 7.33 -13.35
N THR A 223 5.40 6.03 -13.27
CA THR A 223 4.66 4.98 -13.99
C THR A 223 3.18 4.98 -13.60
N HIS A 224 2.88 5.05 -12.31
CA HIS A 224 1.52 5.06 -11.79
C HIS A 224 0.73 6.29 -12.26
N THR A 225 1.34 7.47 -12.16
CA THR A 225 0.72 8.76 -12.53
C THR A 225 0.45 8.83 -14.03
N GLU A 226 1.43 8.46 -14.87
CA GLU A 226 1.27 8.44 -16.32
C GLU A 226 0.14 7.50 -16.76
N MET A 227 0.13 6.28 -16.22
CA MET A 227 -0.94 5.32 -16.51
C MET A 227 -2.30 5.86 -16.04
N GLN A 228 -2.40 6.47 -14.86
CA GLN A 228 -3.67 7.06 -14.39
C GLN A 228 -4.15 8.20 -15.28
N ALA A 229 -3.27 9.12 -15.63
CA ALA A 229 -3.59 10.26 -16.51
C ALA A 229 -4.07 9.78 -17.88
N TYR A 230 -3.32 8.84 -18.50
CA TYR A 230 -3.71 8.29 -19.79
C TYR A 230 -5.07 7.57 -19.74
N LYS A 231 -5.33 6.82 -18.67
CA LYS A 231 -6.63 6.15 -18.51
C LYS A 231 -7.76 7.17 -18.44
N LYS A 232 -7.63 8.21 -17.61
CA LYS A 232 -8.65 9.27 -17.50
C LYS A 232 -8.86 9.97 -18.85
N PHE A 233 -7.77 10.29 -19.55
CA PHE A 233 -7.86 10.83 -20.89
C PHE A 233 -8.71 9.94 -21.82
N VAL A 234 -8.41 8.66 -21.91
CA VAL A 234 -9.11 7.71 -22.81
C VAL A 234 -10.57 7.50 -22.40
N THR A 235 -10.87 7.46 -21.10
CA THR A 235 -12.24 7.13 -20.63
C THR A 235 -13.16 8.33 -20.54
N ASP A 236 -12.62 9.50 -20.20
CA ASP A 236 -13.39 10.66 -19.79
C ASP A 236 -13.29 11.82 -20.81
N GLU A 237 -12.08 12.17 -21.26
CA GLU A 237 -11.84 13.32 -22.12
C GLU A 237 -12.01 13.02 -23.61
N LEU A 238 -11.38 11.94 -24.09
CA LEU A 238 -11.36 11.58 -25.50
C LEU A 238 -12.78 11.45 -26.11
N PRO A 239 -13.78 10.84 -25.46
CA PRO A 239 -15.13 10.74 -26.01
C PRO A 239 -15.87 12.08 -26.09
N GLN A 240 -15.44 13.09 -25.33
CA GLN A 240 -16.05 14.43 -25.35
C GLN A 240 -15.49 15.27 -26.49
N GLN A 241 -14.21 15.05 -26.84
CA GLN A 241 -13.51 15.85 -27.85
C GLN A 241 -13.64 15.24 -29.26
N PHE A 242 -13.78 13.93 -29.37
CA PHE A 242 -13.82 13.22 -30.65
C PHE A 242 -15.14 12.42 -30.79
N GLU A 243 -16.02 12.92 -31.65
CA GLU A 243 -17.26 12.20 -31.99
C GLU A 243 -16.94 10.86 -32.67
N GLY A 244 -17.61 9.79 -32.22
CA GLY A 244 -17.47 8.46 -32.83
C GLY A 244 -16.49 7.53 -32.10
N VAL A 245 -15.76 7.98 -31.06
CA VAL A 245 -14.94 7.10 -30.24
C VAL A 245 -15.82 6.12 -29.47
N SER A 246 -15.72 4.86 -29.85
CA SER A 246 -16.51 3.78 -29.24
C SER A 246 -15.83 3.24 -27.95
N LYS A 247 -16.60 2.50 -27.15
CA LYS A 247 -16.03 1.76 -26.00
C LYS A 247 -15.00 0.71 -26.44
N ALA A 248 -15.13 0.19 -27.66
CA ALA A 248 -14.14 -0.73 -28.23
C ALA A 248 -12.83 -0.02 -28.56
N ASP A 249 -12.88 1.23 -29.07
CA ASP A 249 -11.69 2.04 -29.34
C ASP A 249 -10.97 2.41 -28.02
N GLN A 250 -11.73 2.83 -26.98
CA GLN A 250 -11.18 3.06 -25.65
C GLN A 250 -10.50 1.82 -25.08
N ALA A 251 -11.11 0.64 -25.21
CA ALA A 251 -10.57 -0.62 -24.74
C ALA A 251 -9.26 -0.97 -25.47
N ASP A 252 -9.20 -0.75 -26.78
CA ASP A 252 -7.99 -0.98 -27.57
C ASP A 252 -6.84 -0.04 -27.17
N MET A 253 -7.14 1.25 -27.00
CA MET A 253 -6.15 2.24 -26.55
C MET A 253 -5.59 1.89 -25.17
N LEU A 254 -6.44 1.45 -24.22
CA LEU A 254 -6.00 0.99 -22.91
C LEU A 254 -5.16 -0.29 -22.98
N ASN A 255 -5.48 -1.22 -23.90
CA ASN A 255 -4.68 -2.42 -24.14
C ASN A 255 -3.30 -2.09 -24.69
N ARG A 256 -3.22 -1.20 -25.70
CA ARG A 256 -1.94 -0.75 -26.27
C ARG A 256 -1.07 -0.09 -25.21
N CYS A 257 -1.64 0.79 -24.38
CA CYS A 257 -0.94 1.39 -23.25
C CYS A 257 -0.44 0.33 -22.26
N SER A 258 -1.30 -0.60 -21.83
CA SER A 258 -0.88 -1.69 -20.94
C SER A 258 0.24 -2.55 -21.51
N ASN A 259 0.22 -2.81 -22.82
CA ASN A 259 1.25 -3.58 -23.50
C ASN A 259 2.57 -2.81 -23.60
N TYR A 260 2.52 -1.51 -23.91
CA TYR A 260 3.69 -0.64 -23.93
C TYR A 260 4.43 -0.68 -22.59
N PHE A 261 3.72 -0.46 -21.48
CA PHE A 261 4.32 -0.48 -20.15
C PHE A 261 4.81 -1.86 -19.69
N LYS A 262 4.30 -2.95 -20.26
CA LYS A 262 4.78 -4.31 -19.97
C LYS A 262 5.98 -4.75 -20.79
N GLN A 263 6.19 -4.16 -21.96
CA GLN A 263 7.20 -4.59 -22.93
C GLN A 263 8.45 -3.71 -22.93
N ASN A 264 8.39 -2.53 -22.33
CA ASN A 264 9.48 -1.57 -22.26
C ASN A 264 9.98 -1.39 -20.84
N ASP A 265 11.29 -1.24 -20.68
CA ASP A 265 11.92 -0.94 -19.40
C ASP A 265 11.93 0.56 -19.10
N ASN A 266 11.85 1.40 -20.16
CA ASN A 266 11.89 2.85 -20.06
C ASN A 266 10.67 3.46 -20.74
N PHE A 267 10.10 4.49 -20.13
CA PHE A 267 9.10 5.34 -20.74
C PHE A 267 9.77 6.49 -21.49
N ASP A 268 9.28 6.76 -22.68
CA ASP A 268 9.59 7.95 -23.47
C ASP A 268 8.29 8.48 -24.08
N LEU A 269 7.95 9.72 -23.79
CA LEU A 269 6.67 10.33 -24.18
C LEU A 269 6.47 10.34 -25.69
N GLN A 270 7.54 10.61 -26.46
CA GLN A 270 7.45 10.64 -27.92
C GLN A 270 7.15 9.27 -28.48
N THR A 271 7.90 8.26 -28.05
CA THR A 271 7.72 6.85 -28.45
C THR A 271 6.34 6.35 -28.04
N PHE A 272 5.94 6.61 -26.80
CA PHE A 272 4.62 6.24 -26.26
C PHE A 272 3.49 6.82 -27.12
N THR A 273 3.53 8.11 -27.41
CA THR A 273 2.45 8.74 -28.20
C THR A 273 2.39 8.21 -29.64
N GLN A 274 3.53 7.90 -30.25
CA GLN A 274 3.59 7.33 -31.59
C GLN A 274 3.10 5.88 -31.67
N GLU A 275 3.48 5.04 -30.70
CA GLU A 275 3.15 3.61 -30.72
C GLU A 275 1.75 3.33 -30.14
N VAL A 276 1.35 4.06 -29.12
CA VAL A 276 0.08 3.80 -28.39
C VAL A 276 -1.08 4.60 -28.95
N ILE A 277 -0.88 5.89 -29.27
CA ILE A 277 -1.94 6.77 -29.78
C ILE A 277 -1.99 6.76 -31.29
N ALA A 278 -0.86 7.03 -31.95
CA ALA A 278 -0.62 7.03 -33.36
C ALA A 278 -1.31 8.16 -34.19
N GLN A 279 -2.49 8.62 -33.79
CA GLN A 279 -3.24 9.65 -34.51
C GLN A 279 -2.79 11.05 -34.09
N PRO A 280 -2.29 11.91 -35.00
CA PRO A 280 -1.70 13.20 -34.63
C PRO A 280 -2.62 14.11 -33.81
N GLU A 281 -3.89 14.22 -34.20
CA GLU A 281 -4.87 15.07 -33.49
C GLU A 281 -5.14 14.59 -32.06
N VAL A 282 -5.13 13.28 -31.83
CA VAL A 282 -5.30 12.67 -30.50
C VAL A 282 -4.02 12.81 -29.67
N ILE A 283 -2.84 12.77 -30.33
CA ILE A 283 -1.55 13.00 -29.67
C ILE A 283 -1.49 14.43 -29.12
N ASP A 284 -1.88 15.43 -29.93
CA ASP A 284 -1.87 16.83 -29.50
C ASP A 284 -2.85 17.05 -28.34
N SER A 285 -4.07 16.52 -28.43
CA SER A 285 -5.04 16.55 -27.36
C SER A 285 -4.56 15.89 -26.08
N PHE A 286 -3.86 14.74 -26.18
CA PHE A 286 -3.30 14.07 -25.01
C PHE A 286 -2.19 14.89 -24.34
N LYS A 287 -1.33 15.54 -25.11
CA LYS A 287 -0.27 16.41 -24.56
C LYS A 287 -0.85 17.59 -23.81
N GLU A 288 -1.88 18.25 -24.39
CA GLU A 288 -2.58 19.35 -23.71
C GLU A 288 -3.26 18.87 -22.39
N TYR A 289 -3.92 17.71 -22.44
CA TYR A 289 -4.53 17.12 -21.26
C TYR A 289 -3.49 16.78 -20.20
N ARG A 290 -2.33 16.24 -20.58
CA ARG A 290 -1.23 15.90 -19.68
C ARG A 290 -0.67 17.14 -18.97
N GLU A 291 -0.55 18.27 -19.65
CA GLU A 291 -0.16 19.55 -19.06
C GLU A 291 -1.22 20.05 -18.05
N GLN A 292 -2.51 19.97 -18.42
CA GLN A 292 -3.61 20.32 -17.52
C GLN A 292 -3.64 19.42 -16.29
N TYR A 293 -3.45 18.12 -16.47
CA TYR A 293 -3.39 17.16 -15.38
C TYR A 293 -2.27 17.46 -14.38
N GLN A 294 -1.08 17.84 -14.88
CA GLN A 294 0.04 18.26 -14.03
C GLN A 294 -0.33 19.48 -13.18
N GLN A 295 -1.02 20.46 -13.76
CA GLN A 295 -1.43 21.67 -13.05
C GLN A 295 -2.57 21.43 -12.05
N GLU A 296 -3.58 20.62 -12.44
CA GLU A 296 -4.75 20.34 -11.60
C GLU A 296 -4.39 19.53 -10.36
N TYR A 297 -3.49 18.56 -10.51
CA TYR A 297 -3.11 17.63 -9.43
C TYR A 297 -1.79 17.99 -8.75
N ASP A 298 -1.15 19.10 -9.13
CA ASP A 298 0.17 19.52 -8.63
C ASP A 298 1.20 18.38 -8.69
N VAL A 299 1.29 17.71 -9.85
CA VAL A 299 2.17 16.58 -10.08
C VAL A 299 3.15 16.86 -11.21
N GLN A 300 4.38 16.33 -11.08
CA GLN A 300 5.34 16.36 -12.16
C GLN A 300 5.27 15.06 -12.95
N MET A 301 5.27 15.17 -14.28
CA MET A 301 5.28 14.04 -15.19
C MET A 301 6.48 14.17 -16.14
N PRO A 302 7.61 13.52 -15.84
CA PRO A 302 8.80 13.57 -16.70
C PRO A 302 8.51 12.99 -18.08
N GLU A 303 9.23 13.48 -19.12
CA GLU A 303 9.08 12.95 -20.48
C GLU A 303 9.75 11.59 -20.67
N SER A 304 10.72 11.25 -19.81
CA SER A 304 11.44 9.95 -19.84
C SER A 304 11.80 9.51 -18.41
N TYR A 305 11.60 8.22 -18.11
CA TYR A 305 11.93 7.58 -16.83
C TYR A 305 11.93 6.06 -16.96
N ASP A 306 12.53 5.37 -15.98
CA ASP A 306 12.51 3.91 -15.91
C ASP A 306 11.11 3.42 -15.45
N ILE A 307 10.58 2.41 -16.14
CA ILE A 307 9.24 1.88 -15.86
C ILE A 307 9.29 0.96 -14.63
N SER A 308 8.44 1.23 -13.65
CA SER A 308 8.25 0.35 -12.48
C SER A 308 7.31 -0.81 -12.80
N GLU A 309 7.86 -2.03 -12.83
CA GLU A 309 7.08 -3.27 -13.05
C GLU A 309 5.98 -3.45 -11.98
N SER A 310 6.25 -3.06 -10.74
CA SER A 310 5.29 -3.16 -9.62
C SER A 310 4.11 -2.20 -9.79
N ALA A 311 4.34 -0.97 -10.29
CA ALA A 311 3.29 -0.02 -10.64
C ALA A 311 2.41 -0.55 -11.79
N VAL A 312 3.02 -1.11 -12.83
CA VAL A 312 2.30 -1.73 -13.96
C VAL A 312 1.42 -2.88 -13.48
N LYS A 313 1.94 -3.79 -12.63
CA LYS A 313 1.16 -4.89 -12.05
C LYS A 313 -0.02 -4.40 -11.21
N LYS A 314 0.15 -3.34 -10.42
CA LYS A 314 -0.92 -2.74 -9.63
C LYS A 314 -2.02 -2.15 -10.51
N GLN A 315 -1.64 -1.47 -11.60
CA GLN A 315 -2.57 -0.87 -12.56
C GLN A 315 -3.28 -1.90 -13.47
N ALA A 316 -2.77 -3.11 -13.62
CA ALA A 316 -3.30 -4.12 -14.54
C ALA A 316 -4.82 -4.39 -14.35
N ARG A 317 -5.33 -4.29 -13.11
CA ARG A 317 -6.77 -4.46 -12.83
C ARG A 317 -7.61 -3.29 -13.34
N ALA A 318 -7.06 -2.07 -13.31
CA ALA A 318 -7.73 -0.85 -13.75
C ALA A 318 -7.75 -0.74 -15.28
N TYR A 319 -6.82 -1.41 -15.95
CA TYR A 319 -6.65 -1.48 -17.39
C TYR A 319 -7.33 -2.68 -18.06
N LYS A 320 -8.18 -3.40 -17.33
CA LYS A 320 -9.02 -4.44 -17.94
C LYS A 320 -9.94 -3.82 -18.97
N SER A 321 -9.73 -4.17 -20.23
CA SER A 321 -10.53 -3.71 -21.35
C SER A 321 -11.85 -4.49 -21.37
N VAL A 322 -12.85 -3.95 -20.72
CA VAL A 322 -14.19 -4.55 -20.60
C VAL A 322 -15.24 -3.61 -21.16
N ILE A 323 -15.91 -4.04 -22.21
CA ILE A 323 -17.11 -3.36 -22.70
C ILE A 323 -18.28 -3.90 -21.89
N LYS A 324 -18.87 -3.06 -21.05
CA LYS A 324 -20.08 -3.38 -20.28
C LYS A 324 -21.30 -2.97 -21.09
N LEU A 325 -22.13 -3.93 -21.41
CA LEU A 325 -23.39 -3.71 -22.10
C LEU A 325 -24.52 -3.98 -21.10
N ASP A 326 -25.19 -2.92 -20.68
CA ASP A 326 -26.25 -2.93 -19.67
C ASP A 326 -25.92 -3.79 -18.43
N LYS A 327 -26.89 -4.51 -17.85
CA LYS A 327 -26.70 -5.40 -16.70
C LYS A 327 -26.37 -6.86 -17.09
N ASN A 328 -26.44 -7.20 -18.39
CA ASN A 328 -26.51 -8.59 -18.83
C ASN A 328 -25.21 -9.07 -19.49
N PHE A 329 -24.44 -8.18 -20.15
CA PHE A 329 -23.31 -8.59 -20.97
C PHE A 329 -22.05 -7.81 -20.66
N HIS A 330 -20.94 -8.54 -20.53
CA HIS A 330 -19.60 -7.99 -20.46
C HIS A 330 -18.73 -8.65 -21.52
N ILE A 331 -18.14 -7.85 -22.41
CA ILE A 331 -17.18 -8.31 -23.42
C ILE A 331 -15.78 -7.97 -22.94
N TYR A 332 -14.94 -8.98 -22.74
CA TYR A 332 -13.54 -8.80 -22.41
C TYR A 332 -12.72 -8.73 -23.72
N VAL A 333 -12.09 -7.60 -23.98
CA VAL A 333 -11.29 -7.38 -25.19
C VAL A 333 -9.81 -7.56 -24.85
N HIS A 334 -9.17 -8.57 -25.43
CA HIS A 334 -7.74 -8.88 -25.20
C HIS A 334 -6.82 -8.43 -26.36
N GLY A 335 -7.39 -7.88 -27.43
CA GLY A 335 -6.67 -7.41 -28.61
C GLY A 335 -7.55 -7.41 -29.87
N ASN A 336 -6.93 -7.07 -31.01
CA ASN A 336 -7.58 -7.07 -32.34
C ASN A 336 -8.90 -6.31 -32.42
N ARG A 337 -8.82 -4.98 -32.24
CA ARG A 337 -9.97 -4.06 -32.37
C ARG A 337 -10.76 -4.28 -33.67
N GLU A 338 -10.09 -4.63 -34.76
CA GLU A 338 -10.68 -4.87 -36.07
C GLU A 338 -11.70 -6.02 -36.12
N LEU A 339 -11.65 -6.93 -35.12
CA LEU A 339 -12.61 -8.02 -35.00
C LEU A 339 -13.90 -7.63 -34.26
N ILE A 340 -14.05 -6.35 -33.89
CA ILE A 340 -15.22 -5.83 -33.17
C ILE A 340 -15.82 -4.69 -33.97
N GLU A 341 -17.01 -4.91 -34.49
CA GLU A 341 -17.84 -3.88 -35.14
C GLU A 341 -18.94 -3.40 -34.18
N GLN A 342 -19.20 -2.11 -34.19
CA GLN A 342 -20.34 -1.50 -33.51
C GLN A 342 -21.35 -1.00 -34.57
N GLY A 343 -22.63 -1.22 -34.33
CA GLY A 343 -23.70 -0.74 -35.19
C GLY A 343 -25.00 -0.50 -34.44
N GLU A 344 -25.97 -0.01 -35.18
CA GLU A 344 -27.36 0.18 -34.71
C GLU A 344 -28.32 -0.29 -35.77
N ASP A 345 -29.33 -1.02 -35.37
CA ASP A 345 -30.44 -1.49 -36.23
C ASP A 345 -31.80 -1.26 -35.56
N GLU A 346 -32.84 -1.79 -36.14
CA GLU A 346 -34.23 -1.66 -35.62
C GLU A 346 -34.42 -2.23 -34.21
N LYS A 347 -33.52 -3.12 -33.75
CA LYS A 347 -33.54 -3.73 -32.40
C LYS A 347 -32.69 -2.93 -31.39
N GLY A 348 -31.89 -1.96 -31.86
CA GLY A 348 -31.01 -1.12 -31.03
C GLY A 348 -29.56 -1.24 -31.38
N LYS A 349 -28.69 -0.80 -30.45
CA LYS A 349 -27.24 -0.85 -30.62
C LYS A 349 -26.70 -2.26 -30.44
N TYR A 350 -25.74 -2.65 -31.24
CA TYR A 350 -25.09 -3.96 -31.16
C TYR A 350 -23.59 -3.90 -31.30
N TYR A 351 -22.91 -4.93 -30.79
CA TYR A 351 -21.54 -5.27 -31.11
C TYR A 351 -21.50 -6.60 -31.86
N LYS A 352 -20.76 -6.65 -32.97
CA LYS A 352 -20.51 -7.84 -33.75
C LYS A 352 -19.05 -8.23 -33.58
N VAL A 353 -18.82 -9.45 -33.11
CA VAL A 353 -17.49 -9.97 -32.81
C VAL A 353 -17.17 -11.10 -33.80
N TYR A 354 -16.03 -10.96 -34.48
CA TYR A 354 -15.51 -12.00 -35.37
C TYR A 354 -14.50 -12.86 -34.61
N PHE A 355 -14.62 -14.16 -34.73
CA PHE A 355 -13.70 -15.13 -34.10
C PHE A 355 -13.37 -16.28 -35.06
N LYS A 356 -12.23 -16.96 -34.83
CA LYS A 356 -11.77 -18.06 -35.68
C LYS A 356 -12.20 -19.43 -35.15
N GLU A 357 -12.19 -19.64 -33.84
CA GLU A 357 -12.49 -20.90 -33.18
C GLU A 357 -13.25 -20.63 -31.89
N GLU A 358 -14.21 -21.52 -31.60
CA GLU A 358 -14.94 -21.53 -30.33
C GLU A 358 -14.30 -22.60 -29.45
N SER A 359 -13.92 -22.26 -28.18
CA SER A 359 -13.26 -23.17 -27.25
C SER A 359 -14.20 -23.68 -26.16
#